data_544738ac254a4cb8950720a8276ccf74
#
_entry.id   544738ac254a4cb8950720a8276ccf74
#
_cell.length_a   1.000
_cell.length_b   1.000
_cell.length_c   1.000
_cell.angle_alpha   90.00
_cell.angle_beta   90.00
_cell.angle_gamma   90.00
#
_symmetry.space_group_name_H-M   'P 1'
#
loop_
_entity.id
_entity.type
_entity.pdbx_description
1 polymer ?
#
loop_
_entity_poly.entity_id
_entity_poly.type
_entity_poly.pdbx_seq_one_letter_code
_entity_poly.pdbx_strand_id
1 'polypeptide(L)'
;MKSQIIDHGDVKILQIQGKVTIGEGDVKLRKLVHDILETGSKKIILDLKGLKYIDSSGIGELVSCYTTISKEGGQLRLTHLNSKIYSLLQLTALVSVFQIYDSNEDALQSLS
;
A
#
# COMPACT_ATOMS: atom_id res chain seq x y z
N MET A 1 5.77 -12.63 4.08
CA MET A 1 4.72 -11.84 3.41
C MET A 1 4.26 -12.58 2.16
N LYS A 2 2.96 -12.70 2.00
CA LYS A 2 2.35 -13.21 0.76
C LYS A 2 1.64 -12.06 0.07
N SER A 3 1.55 -12.13 -1.25
CA SER A 3 0.92 -11.07 -2.02
C SER A 3 0.17 -11.62 -3.21
N GLN A 4 -0.81 -10.84 -3.68
CA GLN A 4 -1.56 -11.13 -4.88
C GLN A 4 -1.90 -9.80 -5.55
N ILE A 5 -1.75 -9.75 -6.88
CA ILE A 5 -2.09 -8.56 -7.64
C ILE A 5 -3.39 -8.84 -8.40
N ILE A 6 -4.36 -7.95 -8.23
CA ILE A 6 -5.61 -8.00 -8.97
C ILE A 6 -5.60 -6.86 -9.98
N ASP A 7 -5.76 -7.21 -11.24
CA ASP A 7 -5.80 -6.26 -12.33
C ASP A 7 -7.22 -5.69 -12.46
N HIS A 8 -7.36 -4.39 -12.36
CA HIS A 8 -8.64 -3.71 -12.47
C HIS A 8 -8.51 -2.54 -13.46
N GLY A 9 -8.21 -2.87 -14.71
CA GLY A 9 -8.00 -1.86 -15.74
C GLY A 9 -6.69 -1.10 -15.52
N ASP A 10 -6.79 0.21 -15.38
CA ASP A 10 -5.62 1.05 -15.13
C ASP A 10 -5.22 1.11 -13.64
N VAL A 11 -5.96 0.40 -12.79
CA VAL A 11 -5.67 0.30 -11.35
C VAL A 11 -5.19 -1.09 -11.02
N LYS A 12 -4.14 -1.20 -10.24
CA LYS A 12 -3.67 -2.48 -9.70
C LYS A 12 -3.95 -2.52 -8.21
N ILE A 13 -4.59 -3.60 -7.77
CA ILE A 13 -4.85 -3.83 -6.35
C ILE A 13 -3.81 -4.85 -5.87
N LEU A 14 -2.92 -4.42 -5.00
CA LEU A 14 -1.91 -5.27 -4.41
C LEU A 14 -2.38 -5.68 -3.02
N GLN A 15 -2.76 -6.95 -2.88
CA GLN A 15 -3.17 -7.53 -1.60
C GLN A 15 -1.95 -8.07 -0.88
N ILE A 16 -1.80 -7.69 0.37
CA ILE A 16 -0.66 -8.08 1.20
C ILE A 16 -1.16 -8.87 2.39
N GLN A 17 -0.54 -10.02 2.65
CA GLN A 17 -0.87 -10.89 3.77
C GLN A 17 0.37 -11.17 4.61
N GLY A 18 0.17 -11.26 5.93
CA GLY A 18 1.22 -11.63 6.86
C GLY A 18 1.92 -10.43 7.45
N LYS A 19 3.24 -10.35 7.28
CA LYS A 19 4.07 -9.36 7.97
C LYS A 19 4.88 -8.54 6.97
N VAL A 20 5.02 -7.24 7.25
CA VAL A 20 5.94 -6.37 6.51
C VAL A 20 6.99 -5.89 7.51
N THR A 21 8.09 -6.58 7.55
CA THR A 21 9.17 -6.36 8.52
C THR A 21 10.51 -6.17 7.82
N ILE A 22 11.49 -5.71 8.59
CA ILE A 22 12.82 -5.37 8.07
C ILE A 22 13.47 -6.57 7.38
N GLY A 23 14.08 -6.32 6.22
CA GLY A 23 14.92 -7.29 5.50
C GLY A 23 14.17 -8.29 4.64
N GLU A 24 12.85 -8.37 4.77
CA GLU A 24 12.04 -9.35 4.03
C GLU A 24 10.80 -8.69 3.44
N GLY A 25 9.79 -8.42 4.27
CA GLY A 25 8.54 -7.86 3.79
C GLY A 25 8.69 -6.45 3.20
N ASP A 26 9.53 -5.63 3.79
CA ASP A 26 9.80 -4.28 3.29
C ASP A 26 10.46 -4.32 1.90
N VAL A 27 11.45 -5.18 1.73
CA VAL A 27 12.15 -5.35 0.44
C VAL A 27 11.18 -5.90 -0.62
N LYS A 28 10.38 -6.88 -0.24
CA LYS A 28 9.41 -7.48 -1.17
C LYS A 28 8.34 -6.47 -1.59
N LEU A 29 7.84 -5.68 -0.66
CA LEU A 29 6.84 -4.65 -0.96
C LEU A 29 7.41 -3.63 -1.95
N ARG A 30 8.63 -3.17 -1.72
CA ARG A 30 9.31 -2.24 -2.63
C ARG A 30 9.38 -2.81 -4.04
N LYS A 31 9.82 -4.07 -4.16
CA LYS A 31 9.95 -4.71 -5.46
C LYS A 31 8.61 -4.82 -6.18
N LEU A 32 7.57 -5.23 -5.46
CA LEU A 32 6.23 -5.38 -6.05
C LEU A 32 5.70 -4.06 -6.60
N VAL A 33 5.87 -2.98 -5.85
CA VAL A 33 5.43 -1.65 -6.30
C VAL A 33 6.23 -1.19 -7.51
N HIS A 34 7.55 -1.39 -7.50
CA HIS A 34 8.40 -1.05 -8.65
C HIS A 34 7.99 -1.85 -9.90
N ASP A 35 7.72 -3.15 -9.74
CA ASP A 35 7.30 -3.99 -10.86
C ASP A 35 5.98 -3.48 -11.46
N ILE A 36 5.03 -3.08 -10.61
CA ILE A 36 3.75 -2.53 -11.09
C ILE A 36 3.99 -1.23 -11.86
N LEU A 37 4.80 -0.34 -11.31
CA LEU A 37 5.10 0.94 -11.98
C LEU A 37 5.78 0.73 -13.34
N GLU A 38 6.65 -0.27 -13.45
CA GLU A 38 7.32 -0.58 -14.70
C GLU A 38 6.36 -1.05 -15.80
N THR A 39 5.21 -1.60 -15.43
CA THR A 39 4.19 -1.96 -16.42
C THR A 39 3.44 -0.75 -16.97
N GLY A 40 3.69 0.44 -16.43
CA GLY A 40 2.99 1.67 -16.82
C GLY A 40 1.79 1.99 -15.95
N SER A 41 1.42 1.10 -15.04
CA SER A 41 0.31 1.35 -14.10
C SER A 41 0.77 2.29 -13.00
N LYS A 42 0.03 3.37 -12.79
CA LYS A 42 0.36 4.40 -11.81
C LYS A 42 -0.68 4.57 -10.72
N LYS A 43 -1.79 3.87 -10.82
CA LYS A 43 -2.84 3.88 -9.81
C LYS A 43 -2.79 2.56 -9.06
N ILE A 44 -2.43 2.63 -7.79
CA ILE A 44 -2.18 1.44 -6.97
C ILE A 44 -3.01 1.52 -5.69
N ILE A 45 -3.71 0.44 -5.40
CA ILE A 45 -4.38 0.24 -4.12
C ILE A 45 -3.60 -0.83 -3.37
N LEU A 46 -3.15 -0.52 -2.15
CA LEU A 46 -2.61 -1.52 -1.24
C LEU A 46 -3.75 -1.98 -0.33
N ASP A 47 -4.19 -3.20 -0.56
CA ASP A 47 -5.22 -3.84 0.26
C ASP A 47 -4.53 -4.55 1.41
N LEU A 48 -4.69 -4.01 2.61
CA LEU A 48 -3.99 -4.46 3.80
C LEU A 48 -4.86 -5.35 4.69
N LYS A 49 -5.93 -5.91 4.16
CA LYS A 49 -6.85 -6.75 4.93
C LYS A 49 -6.14 -7.93 5.59
N GLY A 50 -5.19 -8.53 4.90
CA GLY A 50 -4.43 -9.66 5.41
C GLY A 50 -3.16 -9.29 6.16
N LEU A 51 -2.85 -8.01 6.30
CA LEU A 51 -1.65 -7.56 7.01
C LEU A 51 -1.87 -7.70 8.51
N LYS A 52 -1.03 -8.51 9.16
CA LYS A 52 -1.16 -8.81 10.59
C LYS A 52 -0.16 -8.06 11.44
N TYR A 53 0.98 -7.69 10.88
CA TYR A 53 2.03 -7.04 11.63
C TYR A 53 2.91 -6.20 10.70
N ILE A 54 3.32 -5.04 11.18
CA ILE A 54 4.25 -4.16 10.48
C ILE A 54 5.15 -3.51 11.52
N ASP A 55 6.45 -3.48 11.26
CA ASP A 55 7.40 -2.78 12.10
C ASP A 55 7.73 -1.39 11.53
N SER A 56 8.64 -0.67 12.17
CA SER A 56 9.02 0.68 11.74
C SER A 56 9.63 0.68 10.32
N SER A 57 10.34 -0.38 9.95
CA SER A 57 10.90 -0.51 8.59
C SER A 57 9.80 -0.69 7.56
N GLY A 58 8.76 -1.47 7.90
CA GLY A 58 7.61 -1.63 7.03
C GLY A 58 6.82 -0.34 6.85
N ILE A 59 6.62 0.40 7.94
CA ILE A 59 5.98 1.71 7.87
C ILE A 59 6.81 2.66 7.00
N GLY A 60 8.13 2.67 7.18
CA GLY A 60 9.02 3.45 6.34
C GLY A 60 8.90 3.08 4.87
N GLU A 61 8.71 1.78 4.57
CA GLU A 61 8.54 1.34 3.20
C GLU A 61 7.19 1.80 2.61
N LEU A 62 6.12 1.85 3.41
CA LEU A 62 4.86 2.42 2.95
C LEU A 62 5.04 3.88 2.52
N VAL A 63 5.76 4.66 3.31
CA VAL A 63 6.07 6.05 2.97
C VAL A 63 6.91 6.14 1.71
N SER A 64 7.90 5.26 1.59
CA SER A 64 8.78 5.19 0.41
C SER A 64 7.98 4.87 -0.85
N CYS A 65 7.05 3.93 -0.78
CA CYS A 65 6.16 3.59 -1.88
C CYS A 65 5.30 4.79 -2.27
N TYR A 66 4.72 5.48 -1.29
CA TYR A 66 3.95 6.69 -1.55
C TYR A 66 4.78 7.73 -2.30
N THR A 67 6.00 7.97 -1.84
CA THR A 67 6.89 8.95 -2.46
C THR A 67 7.23 8.55 -3.90
N THR A 68 7.60 7.30 -4.12
CA THR A 68 7.96 6.79 -5.45
C THR A 68 6.80 6.90 -6.42
N ILE A 69 5.61 6.48 -6.00
CA ILE A 69 4.40 6.53 -6.84
C ILE A 69 4.07 7.99 -7.18
N SER A 70 4.13 8.88 -6.19
CA SER A 70 3.83 10.29 -6.37
C SER A 70 4.80 10.97 -7.33
N LYS A 71 6.08 10.64 -7.26
CA LYS A 71 7.10 11.20 -8.16
C LYS A 71 6.86 10.81 -9.61
N GLU A 72 6.23 9.68 -9.85
CA GLU A 72 5.91 9.23 -11.20
C GLU A 72 4.54 9.71 -11.68
N GLY A 73 3.92 10.61 -10.93
CA GLY A 73 2.60 11.14 -11.26
C GLY A 73 1.46 10.20 -10.95
N GLY A 74 1.72 9.18 -10.12
CA GLY A 74 0.73 8.18 -9.78
C GLY A 74 -0.06 8.51 -8.51
N GLN A 75 -0.93 7.61 -8.15
CA GLN A 75 -1.80 7.74 -6.98
C GLN A 75 -1.81 6.43 -6.20
N LEU A 76 -1.67 6.54 -4.88
CA LEU A 76 -1.71 5.41 -3.96
C LEU A 76 -2.91 5.54 -3.04
N ARG A 77 -3.60 4.42 -2.82
CA ARG A 77 -4.66 4.32 -1.82
C ARG A 77 -4.37 3.14 -0.91
N LEU A 78 -4.73 3.25 0.37
CA LEU A 78 -4.66 2.14 1.32
C LEU A 78 -6.08 1.73 1.69
N THR A 79 -6.32 0.41 1.79
CA THR A 79 -7.64 -0.10 2.16
C THR A 79 -7.54 -1.17 3.22
N HIS A 80 -8.64 -1.39 3.92
CA HIS A 80 -8.82 -2.47 4.87
C HIS A 80 -7.79 -2.46 6.01
N LEU A 81 -7.44 -1.28 6.50
CA LEU A 81 -6.56 -1.21 7.67
C LEU A 81 -7.32 -1.70 8.89
N ASN A 82 -6.70 -2.64 9.65
CA ASN A 82 -7.25 -2.98 10.94
C ASN A 82 -6.94 -1.86 11.95
N SER A 83 -7.60 -1.90 13.11
CA SER A 83 -7.47 -0.84 14.10
C SER A 83 -6.04 -0.66 14.61
N LYS A 84 -5.28 -1.75 14.69
CA LYS A 84 -3.90 -1.74 15.17
C LYS A 84 -2.99 -0.99 14.19
N ILE A 85 -3.10 -1.30 12.90
CA ILE A 85 -2.32 -0.63 11.86
C ILE A 85 -2.70 0.84 11.77
N TYR A 86 -4.00 1.14 11.81
CA TYR A 86 -4.48 2.52 11.80
C TYR A 86 -3.92 3.30 12.97
N SER A 87 -3.92 2.72 14.17
CA SER A 87 -3.37 3.37 15.37
C SER A 87 -1.88 3.67 15.22
N LEU A 88 -1.12 2.75 14.61
CA LEU A 88 0.30 2.98 14.35
C LEU A 88 0.51 4.17 13.41
N LEU A 89 -0.32 4.31 12.38
CA LEU A 89 -0.23 5.44 11.48
C LEU A 89 -0.62 6.75 12.17
N GLN A 90 -1.59 6.71 13.09
CA GLN A 90 -1.96 7.88 13.89
C GLN A 90 -0.81 8.31 14.79
N LEU A 91 -0.20 7.35 15.51
CA LEU A 91 0.90 7.63 16.43
C LEU A 91 2.11 8.25 15.72
N THR A 92 2.34 7.88 14.48
CA THR A 92 3.45 8.40 13.68
C THR A 92 3.04 9.62 12.84
N ALA A 93 1.83 10.13 13.01
CA ALA A 93 1.26 11.24 12.25
C ALA A 93 1.20 10.97 10.74
N LEU A 94 1.20 9.71 10.33
CA LEU A 94 1.18 9.33 8.91
C LEU A 94 -0.22 9.15 8.34
N VAL A 95 -1.24 9.12 9.20
CA VAL A 95 -2.62 8.96 8.75
C VAL A 95 -3.04 10.10 7.82
N SER A 96 -2.46 11.29 7.98
CA SER A 96 -2.76 12.42 7.12
C SER A 96 -2.01 12.41 5.79
N VAL A 97 -0.98 11.56 5.66
CA VAL A 97 -0.19 11.43 4.43
C VAL A 97 -0.92 10.56 3.41
N PHE A 98 -1.55 9.47 3.89
CA PHE A 98 -2.17 8.48 3.03
C PHE A 98 -3.65 8.75 2.79
N GLN A 99 -4.11 8.36 1.61
CA GLN A 99 -5.54 8.32 1.29
C GLN A 99 -6.05 6.93 1.69
N ILE A 100 -6.85 6.87 2.74
CA ILE A 100 -7.29 5.62 3.37
C ILE A 100 -8.79 5.42 3.16
N TYR A 101 -9.17 4.23 2.73
CA TYR A 101 -10.57 3.87 2.48
C TYR A 101 -10.91 2.55 3.16
N ASP A 102 -12.18 2.37 3.50
CA ASP A 102 -12.64 1.16 4.17
C ASP A 102 -12.76 -0.04 3.22
N SER A 103 -12.90 0.23 1.92
CA SER A 103 -13.07 -0.83 0.93
C SER A 103 -12.30 -0.52 -0.34
N ASN A 104 -12.04 -1.57 -1.13
CA ASN A 104 -11.43 -1.39 -2.45
C ASN A 104 -12.37 -0.65 -3.39
N GLU A 105 -13.67 -0.85 -3.25
CA GLU A 105 -14.67 -0.16 -4.08
C GLU A 105 -14.59 1.35 -3.88
N ASP A 106 -14.53 1.80 -2.64
CA ASP A 106 -14.42 3.23 -2.34
C ASP A 106 -13.11 3.80 -2.89
N ALA A 107 -12.02 3.06 -2.74
CA ALA A 107 -10.73 3.47 -3.25
C ALA A 107 -10.74 3.57 -4.78
N LEU A 108 -11.36 2.60 -5.46
CA LEU A 108 -11.48 2.62 -6.92
C LEU A 108 -12.26 3.83 -7.38
N GLN A 109 -13.35 4.19 -6.71
CA GLN A 109 -14.12 5.38 -7.04
C GLN A 109 -13.29 6.66 -6.91
N SER A 110 -12.42 6.71 -5.91
CA SER A 110 -11.56 7.88 -5.69
C SER A 110 -10.50 8.06 -6.78
N LEU A 111 -10.25 7.00 -7.55
CA LEU A 111 -9.24 6.98 -8.62
C LEU A 111 -9.84 7.15 -10.02
N SER A 112 -11.14 7.15 -10.13
CA SER A 112 -11.82 7.29 -11.43
C SER A 112 -12.00 8.74 -11.86
#